data_22f1fb2299f22b60ff40df80b558eea4
#
_entry.id   22f1fb2299f22b60ff40df80b558eea4
#
_cell.length_a   1.000
_cell.length_b   1.000
_cell.length_c   1.000
_cell.angle_alpha   90.00
_cell.angle_beta   90.00
_cell.angle_gamma   90.00
#
_symmetry.space_group_name_H-M   'P 1'
#
loop_
_entity.id
_entity.type
_entity.pdbx_description
1 polymer ?
#
loop_
_entity_poly.entity_id
_entity_poly.type
_entity_poly.pdbx_seq_one_letter_code
_entity_poly.pdbx_strand_id
1 'polypeptide(L)'
;AVVRDAYNIAARELEQQALVRLEWARKQSVLSCIVLDLERVAQCYECADRVHPQKKAEEVANIIMQKLADNPVPWIAAWRDAVCAQVRNSMKVPTYCRENDGLLQELLLTFQRYAELSGSVTMRAFSSQCFHDTKYFERNVRELFLTIARKYNTQLAAACTEAELGERDQLAF
;
A
#
# COMPACT_ATOMS: atom_id res chain seq x y z
N ALA A 1 39.23 -12.77 -5.78
CA ALA A 1 39.06 -14.23 -5.65
C ALA A 1 38.02 -14.56 -4.59
N VAL A 2 38.19 -14.16 -3.34
CA VAL A 2 37.33 -14.51 -2.19
C VAL A 2 35.84 -14.20 -2.39
N VAL A 3 35.49 -13.01 -2.91
CA VAL A 3 34.10 -12.61 -3.16
C VAL A 3 33.43 -13.48 -4.22
N ARG A 4 34.15 -13.77 -5.32
CA ARG A 4 33.64 -14.63 -6.39
C ARG A 4 33.38 -16.06 -5.92
N ASP A 5 34.27 -16.58 -5.08
CA ASP A 5 34.14 -17.94 -4.57
C ASP A 5 32.93 -18.05 -3.61
N ALA A 6 32.69 -17.04 -2.78
CA ALA A 6 31.51 -16.97 -1.92
C ALA A 6 30.19 -16.92 -2.73
N TYR A 7 30.16 -16.13 -3.82
CA TYR A 7 29.00 -16.09 -4.72
C TYR A 7 28.75 -17.44 -5.40
N ASN A 8 29.80 -18.13 -5.86
CA ASN A 8 29.67 -19.44 -6.48
C ASN A 8 29.17 -20.49 -5.51
N ILE A 9 29.58 -20.43 -4.25
CA ILE A 9 29.11 -21.34 -3.20
C ILE A 9 27.61 -21.10 -2.95
N ALA A 10 27.20 -19.84 -2.70
CA ALA A 10 25.82 -19.50 -2.48
C ALA A 10 24.90 -19.85 -3.68
N ALA A 11 25.38 -19.62 -4.91
CA ALA A 11 24.64 -19.99 -6.11
C ALA A 11 24.43 -21.52 -6.20
N ARG A 12 25.44 -22.33 -5.87
CA ARG A 12 25.30 -23.79 -5.85
C ARG A 12 24.37 -24.29 -4.76
N GLU A 13 24.35 -23.65 -3.60
CA GLU A 13 23.40 -23.96 -2.52
C GLU A 13 21.96 -23.72 -2.97
N LEU A 14 21.70 -22.60 -3.67
CA LEU A 14 20.38 -22.32 -4.24
C LEU A 14 19.99 -23.32 -5.34
N GLU A 15 20.96 -23.78 -6.16
CA GLU A 15 20.73 -24.82 -7.15
C GLU A 15 20.43 -26.18 -6.52
N GLN A 16 21.14 -26.57 -5.44
CA GLN A 16 20.84 -27.78 -4.68
C GLN A 16 19.45 -27.78 -4.06
N GLN A 17 18.95 -26.61 -3.67
CA GLN A 17 17.57 -26.41 -3.23
C GLN A 17 16.57 -26.36 -4.38
N ALA A 18 17.02 -26.49 -5.64
CA ALA A 18 16.23 -26.39 -6.86
C ALA A 18 15.47 -25.04 -7.00
N LEU A 19 15.98 -23.98 -6.41
CA LEU A 19 15.41 -22.63 -6.52
C LEU A 19 15.88 -21.89 -7.77
N VAL A 20 17.08 -22.27 -8.25
CA VAL A 20 17.69 -21.69 -9.44
C VAL A 20 18.34 -22.79 -10.28
N ARG A 21 18.56 -22.51 -11.56
CA ARG A 21 19.42 -23.28 -12.45
C ARG A 21 20.62 -22.43 -12.81
N LEU A 22 21.83 -23.01 -12.72
CA LEU A 22 23.07 -22.32 -13.02
C LEU A 22 23.55 -22.66 -14.42
N GLU A 23 23.94 -21.66 -15.17
CA GLU A 23 24.61 -21.82 -16.45
C GLU A 23 26.07 -21.38 -16.35
N TRP A 24 26.99 -22.28 -16.67
CA TRP A 24 28.43 -22.06 -16.51
C TRP A 24 29.09 -21.88 -17.84
N ALA A 25 30.00 -20.91 -17.94
CA ALA A 25 30.93 -20.75 -19.07
C ALA A 25 32.28 -21.35 -18.75
N ARG A 26 33.08 -21.60 -19.79
CA ARG A 26 34.51 -22.02 -19.73
C ARG A 26 34.78 -23.15 -18.71
N LYS A 27 34.29 -24.35 -18.98
CA LYS A 27 34.53 -25.55 -18.15
C LYS A 27 34.13 -25.36 -16.69
N GLN A 28 32.98 -24.75 -16.48
CA GLN A 28 32.38 -24.53 -15.13
C GLN A 28 33.20 -23.63 -14.19
N SER A 29 34.10 -22.80 -14.71
CA SER A 29 34.92 -21.90 -13.90
C SER A 29 34.33 -20.50 -13.73
N VAL A 30 33.40 -20.11 -14.61
CA VAL A 30 32.73 -18.80 -14.58
C VAL A 30 31.23 -19.00 -14.67
N LEU A 31 30.51 -18.51 -13.64
CA LEU A 31 29.06 -18.47 -13.66
C LEU A 31 28.62 -17.48 -14.73
N SER A 32 27.85 -17.94 -15.71
CA SER A 32 27.37 -17.16 -16.84
C SER A 32 25.98 -16.57 -16.58
N CYS A 33 25.09 -17.39 -16.04
CA CYS A 33 23.70 -17.00 -15.79
C CYS A 33 23.14 -17.75 -14.58
N ILE A 34 22.22 -17.09 -13.88
CA ILE A 34 21.38 -17.71 -12.84
C ILE A 34 19.94 -17.57 -13.32
N VAL A 35 19.29 -18.68 -13.60
CA VAL A 35 17.91 -18.74 -14.04
C VAL A 35 17.04 -19.12 -12.86
N LEU A 36 16.13 -18.22 -12.47
CA LEU A 36 15.19 -18.45 -11.39
C LEU A 36 14.11 -19.46 -11.83
N ASP A 37 13.78 -20.41 -10.97
CA ASP A 37 12.61 -21.25 -11.17
C ASP A 37 11.34 -20.48 -10.79
N LEU A 38 10.54 -20.12 -11.82
CA LEU A 38 9.33 -19.32 -11.62
C LEU A 38 8.23 -20.05 -10.84
N GLU A 39 8.22 -21.37 -10.85
CA GLU A 39 7.27 -22.16 -10.06
C GLU A 39 7.60 -22.13 -8.56
N ARG A 40 8.85 -21.82 -8.21
CA ARG A 40 9.36 -21.76 -6.83
C ARG A 40 9.67 -20.36 -6.33
N VAL A 41 9.20 -19.33 -7.01
CA VAL A 41 9.42 -17.93 -6.64
C VAL A 41 9.00 -17.65 -5.18
N ALA A 42 7.89 -18.23 -4.71
CA ALA A 42 7.44 -18.06 -3.33
C ALA A 42 8.49 -18.55 -2.32
N GLN A 43 9.10 -19.72 -2.58
CA GLN A 43 10.18 -20.27 -1.73
C GLN A 43 11.43 -19.39 -1.76
N CYS A 44 11.75 -18.78 -2.91
CA CYS A 44 12.87 -17.83 -2.99
C CYS A 44 12.64 -16.59 -2.11
N TYR A 45 11.41 -16.09 -2.04
CA TYR A 45 11.06 -14.99 -1.12
C TYR A 45 11.19 -15.41 0.34
N GLU A 46 10.73 -16.60 0.70
CA GLU A 46 10.88 -17.17 2.05
C GLU A 46 12.36 -17.34 2.45
N CYS A 47 13.20 -17.90 1.57
CA CYS A 47 14.64 -18.01 1.80
C CYS A 47 15.34 -16.65 1.98
N ALA A 48 14.80 -15.60 1.36
CA ALA A 48 15.32 -14.25 1.46
C ALA A 48 14.74 -13.47 2.66
N ASP A 49 13.92 -14.12 3.49
CA ASP A 49 13.15 -13.51 4.58
C ASP A 49 12.32 -12.29 4.09
N ARG A 50 11.67 -12.47 2.94
CA ARG A 50 10.85 -11.44 2.29
C ARG A 50 9.46 -11.97 1.98
N VAL A 51 8.48 -11.10 2.11
CA VAL A 51 7.11 -11.41 1.72
C VAL A 51 6.95 -11.29 0.20
N HIS A 52 6.36 -12.30 -0.42
CA HIS A 52 6.05 -12.26 -1.86
C HIS A 52 5.11 -11.08 -2.18
N PRO A 53 5.36 -10.28 -3.25
CA PRO A 53 4.55 -9.11 -3.58
C PRO A 53 3.05 -9.40 -3.71
N GLN A 54 2.67 -10.53 -4.27
CA GLN A 54 1.26 -10.94 -4.36
C GLN A 54 0.62 -11.13 -2.99
N LYS A 55 1.32 -11.81 -2.07
CA LYS A 55 0.83 -12.01 -0.70
C LYS A 55 0.64 -10.69 0.03
N LYS A 56 1.62 -9.79 -0.11
CA LYS A 56 1.52 -8.43 0.45
C LYS A 56 0.37 -7.64 -0.17
N ALA A 57 0.15 -7.75 -1.48
CA ALA A 57 -0.95 -7.11 -2.17
C ALA A 57 -2.32 -7.62 -1.65
N GLU A 58 -2.45 -8.93 -1.48
CA GLU A 58 -3.66 -9.55 -0.95
C GLU A 58 -3.93 -9.15 0.52
N GLU A 59 -2.89 -9.12 1.36
CA GLU A 59 -3.00 -8.67 2.76
C GLU A 59 -3.53 -7.22 2.83
N VAL A 60 -2.95 -6.30 2.07
CA VAL A 60 -3.39 -4.90 2.02
C VAL A 60 -4.83 -4.79 1.52
N ALA A 61 -5.18 -5.49 0.43
CA ALA A 61 -6.54 -5.48 -0.10
C ALA A 61 -7.55 -6.03 0.91
N ASN A 62 -7.20 -7.10 1.63
CA ASN A 62 -8.07 -7.70 2.64
C ASN A 62 -8.28 -6.76 3.85
N ILE A 63 -7.23 -6.07 4.31
CA ILE A 63 -7.35 -5.08 5.38
C ILE A 63 -8.31 -3.95 4.96
N ILE A 64 -8.16 -3.40 3.75
CA ILE A 64 -9.02 -2.33 3.24
C ILE A 64 -10.47 -2.83 3.12
N MET A 65 -10.68 -4.00 2.52
CA MET A 65 -12.02 -4.59 2.36
C MET A 65 -12.69 -4.84 3.71
N GLN A 66 -11.98 -5.40 4.68
CA GLN A 66 -12.52 -5.69 6.00
C GLN A 66 -12.89 -4.41 6.77
N LYS A 67 -12.02 -3.40 6.74
CA LYS A 67 -12.22 -2.16 7.50
C LYS A 67 -13.34 -1.27 6.93
N LEU A 68 -13.60 -1.36 5.63
CA LEU A 68 -14.57 -0.52 4.92
C LEU A 68 -15.70 -1.35 4.28
N ALA A 69 -15.94 -2.60 4.72
CA ALA A 69 -16.95 -3.49 4.16
C ALA A 69 -18.33 -2.81 4.06
N ASP A 70 -18.77 -2.23 5.16
CA ASP A 70 -20.11 -1.65 5.33
C ASP A 70 -20.08 -0.11 5.35
N ASN A 71 -19.04 0.50 4.77
CA ASN A 71 -18.96 1.95 4.74
C ASN A 71 -20.06 2.54 3.83
N PRO A 72 -20.99 3.38 4.35
CA PRO A 72 -22.16 3.85 3.62
C PRO A 72 -21.84 4.96 2.60
N VAL A 73 -20.61 5.50 2.62
CA VAL A 73 -20.23 6.63 1.78
C VAL A 73 -19.83 6.16 0.39
N PRO A 74 -20.58 6.50 -0.70
CA PRO A 74 -20.37 5.93 -2.02
C PRO A 74 -18.99 6.14 -2.61
N TRP A 75 -18.40 7.32 -2.43
CA TRP A 75 -17.07 7.62 -2.97
C TRP A 75 -15.95 6.88 -2.23
N ILE A 76 -16.12 6.59 -0.93
CA ILE A 76 -15.18 5.76 -0.15
C ILE A 76 -15.26 4.31 -0.62
N ALA A 77 -16.46 3.79 -0.88
CA ALA A 77 -16.64 2.46 -1.46
C ALA A 77 -16.00 2.37 -2.85
N ALA A 78 -16.19 3.39 -3.71
CA ALA A 78 -15.55 3.45 -5.02
C ALA A 78 -14.02 3.48 -4.94
N TRP A 79 -13.44 4.23 -4.00
CA TRP A 79 -12.00 4.21 -3.73
C TRP A 79 -11.54 2.84 -3.26
N ARG A 80 -12.23 2.24 -2.28
CA ARG A 80 -11.93 0.89 -1.77
C ARG A 80 -11.83 -0.12 -2.91
N ASP A 81 -12.85 -0.18 -3.75
CA ASP A 81 -12.94 -1.15 -4.82
C ASP A 81 -11.86 -0.93 -5.88
N ALA A 82 -11.61 0.34 -6.25
CA ALA A 82 -10.59 0.70 -7.22
C ALA A 82 -9.17 0.39 -6.71
N VAL A 83 -8.83 0.72 -5.46
CA VAL A 83 -7.50 0.46 -4.91
C VAL A 83 -7.26 -1.03 -4.71
N CYS A 84 -8.27 -1.79 -4.24
CA CYS A 84 -8.15 -3.23 -4.09
C CYS A 84 -7.95 -3.93 -5.44
N ALA A 85 -8.69 -3.53 -6.47
CA ALA A 85 -8.49 -4.03 -7.83
C ALA A 85 -7.09 -3.68 -8.38
N GLN A 86 -6.65 -2.45 -8.20
CA GLN A 86 -5.32 -2.01 -8.63
C GLN A 86 -4.21 -2.82 -7.96
N VAL A 87 -4.27 -2.98 -6.63
CA VAL A 87 -3.24 -3.68 -5.86
C VAL A 87 -3.17 -5.15 -6.26
N ARG A 88 -4.32 -5.83 -6.40
CA ARG A 88 -4.38 -7.23 -6.83
C ARG A 88 -3.86 -7.43 -8.25
N ASN A 89 -4.24 -6.56 -9.19
CA ASN A 89 -3.84 -6.70 -10.60
C ASN A 89 -2.39 -6.33 -10.86
N SER A 90 -1.87 -5.30 -10.20
CA SER A 90 -0.51 -4.80 -10.42
C SER A 90 0.54 -5.37 -9.49
N MET A 91 0.12 -5.99 -8.38
CA MET A 91 0.98 -6.39 -7.24
C MET A 91 1.80 -5.23 -6.67
N LYS A 92 1.42 -3.98 -7.01
CA LYS A 92 2.08 -2.76 -6.53
C LYS A 92 1.24 -2.13 -5.44
N VAL A 93 1.75 -2.18 -4.23
CA VAL A 93 1.13 -1.53 -3.08
C VAL A 93 1.48 -0.04 -3.10
N PRO A 94 0.48 0.86 -3.09
CA PRO A 94 0.73 2.31 -3.00
C PRO A 94 1.59 2.67 -1.79
N THR A 95 2.33 3.77 -1.87
CA THR A 95 3.27 4.16 -0.82
C THR A 95 2.59 4.35 0.54
N TYR A 96 1.40 4.95 0.54
CA TYR A 96 0.61 5.15 1.76
C TYR A 96 0.00 3.86 2.35
N CYS A 97 0.08 2.75 1.63
CA CYS A 97 -0.35 1.41 2.09
C CYS A 97 0.82 0.56 2.60
N ARG A 98 2.04 1.08 2.70
CA ARG A 98 3.19 0.33 3.20
C ARG A 98 3.16 0.26 4.72
N GLU A 99 3.48 -0.91 5.27
CA GLU A 99 3.39 -1.19 6.71
C GLU A 99 4.18 -0.22 7.60
N ASN A 100 5.30 0.30 7.11
CA ASN A 100 6.20 1.12 7.92
C ASN A 100 5.70 2.56 8.17
N ASP A 101 4.70 3.02 7.42
CA ASP A 101 4.27 4.41 7.51
C ASP A 101 3.02 4.61 8.40
N GLY A 102 2.31 3.53 8.78
CA GLY A 102 1.06 3.62 9.58
C GLY A 102 -0.11 4.34 8.90
N LEU A 103 0.19 5.06 7.83
CA LEU A 103 -0.73 5.99 7.16
C LEU A 103 -1.99 5.32 6.61
N LEU A 104 -1.89 4.05 6.18
CA LEU A 104 -3.08 3.30 5.76
C LEU A 104 -4.08 3.13 6.89
N GLN A 105 -3.63 2.77 8.09
CA GLN A 105 -4.52 2.57 9.25
C GLN A 105 -5.18 3.88 9.65
N GLU A 106 -4.44 4.98 9.62
CA GLU A 106 -4.94 6.31 9.91
C GLU A 106 -5.96 6.78 8.88
N LEU A 107 -5.72 6.50 7.60
CA LEU A 107 -6.65 6.79 6.51
C LEU A 107 -7.95 5.98 6.66
N LEU A 108 -7.84 4.68 6.96
CA LEU A 108 -9.01 3.81 7.14
C LEU A 108 -9.85 4.26 8.36
N LEU A 109 -9.20 4.60 9.47
CA LEU A 109 -9.86 5.18 10.63
C LEU A 109 -10.58 6.49 10.27
N THR A 110 -9.91 7.36 9.51
CA THR A 110 -10.49 8.61 9.03
C THR A 110 -11.75 8.37 8.20
N PHE A 111 -11.73 7.39 7.29
CA PHE A 111 -12.91 7.04 6.48
C PHE A 111 -14.06 6.46 7.30
N GLN A 112 -13.76 5.67 8.32
CA GLN A 112 -14.79 5.15 9.23
C GLN A 112 -15.43 6.29 10.02
N ARG A 113 -14.63 7.17 10.62
CA ARG A 113 -15.13 8.32 11.38
C ARG A 113 -15.85 9.34 10.52
N TYR A 114 -15.39 9.53 9.29
CA TYR A 114 -16.07 10.38 8.32
C TYR A 114 -17.50 9.88 8.01
N ALA A 115 -17.67 8.58 7.88
CA ALA A 115 -18.99 7.97 7.63
C ALA A 115 -19.97 8.08 8.80
N GLU A 116 -19.47 8.31 10.01
CA GLU A 116 -20.27 8.49 11.23
C GLU A 116 -20.72 9.94 11.45
N LEU A 117 -20.23 10.90 10.65
CA LEU A 117 -20.57 12.31 10.82
C LEU A 117 -22.04 12.57 10.47
N SER A 118 -22.74 13.23 11.36
CA SER A 118 -24.14 13.65 11.19
C SER A 118 -24.29 15.17 11.05
N GLY A 119 -23.37 15.82 10.33
CA GLY A 119 -23.38 17.28 10.14
C GLY A 119 -21.98 17.87 10.00
N SER A 120 -21.91 19.20 9.91
CA SER A 120 -20.62 19.89 9.77
C SER A 120 -19.84 19.88 11.09
N VAL A 121 -18.57 19.49 11.01
CA VAL A 121 -17.63 19.42 12.13
C VAL A 121 -16.39 20.23 11.79
N THR A 122 -15.82 20.96 12.74
CA THR A 122 -14.55 21.63 12.51
C THR A 122 -13.42 20.60 12.35
N MET A 123 -12.41 20.91 11.53
CA MET A 123 -11.26 20.02 11.31
C MET A 123 -10.55 19.62 12.61
N ARG A 124 -10.46 20.54 13.59
CA ARG A 124 -9.86 20.27 14.90
C ARG A 124 -10.69 19.28 15.72
N ALA A 125 -12.01 19.43 15.74
CA ALA A 125 -12.90 18.51 16.43
C ALA A 125 -12.84 17.11 15.79
N PHE A 126 -12.85 17.04 14.46
CA PHE A 126 -12.69 15.79 13.72
C PHE A 126 -11.34 15.12 14.01
N SER A 127 -10.25 15.89 13.96
CA SER A 127 -8.90 15.38 14.29
C SER A 127 -8.84 14.81 15.72
N SER A 128 -9.44 15.52 16.69
CA SER A 128 -9.50 15.05 18.07
C SER A 128 -10.32 13.77 18.24
N GLN A 129 -11.43 13.63 17.50
CA GLN A 129 -12.25 12.41 17.50
C GLN A 129 -11.51 11.20 16.90
N CYS A 130 -10.73 11.40 15.84
CA CYS A 130 -10.00 10.33 15.18
C CYS A 130 -8.72 9.94 15.94
N PHE A 131 -7.96 10.91 16.42
CA PHE A 131 -6.55 10.74 16.81
C PHE A 131 -6.22 11.22 18.22
N HIS A 132 -7.19 11.77 18.97
CA HIS A 132 -6.98 12.42 20.27
C HIS A 132 -5.97 13.59 20.23
N ASP A 133 -5.71 14.13 19.04
CA ASP A 133 -4.87 15.29 18.78
C ASP A 133 -5.58 16.21 17.78
N THR A 134 -5.73 17.49 18.13
CA THR A 134 -6.49 18.48 17.35
C THR A 134 -5.84 18.85 16.02
N LYS A 135 -4.56 18.53 15.82
CA LYS A 135 -3.78 18.88 14.63
C LYS A 135 -3.25 17.66 13.85
N TYR A 136 -3.45 16.45 14.37
CA TYR A 136 -2.88 15.24 13.75
C TYR A 136 -3.39 15.00 12.33
N PHE A 137 -4.71 15.08 12.14
CA PHE A 137 -5.35 14.93 10.83
C PHE A 137 -4.77 15.94 9.81
N GLU A 138 -4.71 17.22 10.18
CA GLU A 138 -4.19 18.30 9.34
C GLU A 138 -2.76 18.03 8.87
N ARG A 139 -1.90 17.55 9.78
CA ARG A 139 -0.48 17.34 9.50
C ARG A 139 -0.16 16.08 8.72
N ASN A 140 -0.90 15.00 8.95
CA ASN A 140 -0.49 13.67 8.49
C ASN A 140 -1.44 13.06 7.45
N VAL A 141 -2.74 13.30 7.54
CA VAL A 141 -3.74 12.55 6.76
C VAL A 141 -4.49 13.42 5.76
N ARG A 142 -4.68 14.70 6.05
CA ARG A 142 -5.53 15.64 5.30
C ARG A 142 -5.26 15.64 3.80
N GLU A 143 -4.00 15.80 3.39
CA GLU A 143 -3.66 15.91 1.97
C GLU A 143 -3.99 14.64 1.19
N LEU A 144 -3.72 13.48 1.79
CA LEU A 144 -4.07 12.20 1.18
C LEU A 144 -5.58 12.02 1.12
N PHE A 145 -6.29 12.31 2.22
CA PHE A 145 -7.75 12.25 2.30
C PHE A 145 -8.40 13.13 1.23
N LEU A 146 -7.98 14.40 1.11
CA LEU A 146 -8.53 15.32 0.12
C LEU A 146 -8.20 14.90 -1.32
N THR A 147 -7.01 14.37 -1.57
CA THR A 147 -6.63 13.85 -2.88
C THR A 147 -7.55 12.71 -3.31
N ILE A 148 -7.86 11.80 -2.39
CA ILE A 148 -8.79 10.70 -2.65
C ILE A 148 -10.21 11.23 -2.82
N ALA A 149 -10.67 12.11 -1.94
CA ALA A 149 -12.00 12.69 -2.00
C ALA A 149 -12.24 13.43 -3.32
N ARG A 150 -11.31 14.27 -3.76
CA ARG A 150 -11.40 14.97 -5.07
C ARG A 150 -11.50 14.00 -6.23
N LYS A 151 -10.80 12.88 -6.17
CA LYS A 151 -10.79 11.91 -7.27
C LYS A 151 -12.07 11.08 -7.34
N TYR A 152 -12.67 10.71 -6.21
CA TYR A 152 -13.77 9.76 -6.16
C TYR A 152 -15.12 10.39 -5.79
N ASN A 153 -15.14 11.57 -5.16
CA ASN A 153 -16.35 12.31 -4.87
C ASN A 153 -16.59 13.34 -5.98
N THR A 154 -17.45 12.99 -6.94
CA THR A 154 -17.77 13.84 -8.08
C THR A 154 -18.47 15.16 -7.71
N GLN A 155 -19.23 15.18 -6.62
CA GLN A 155 -19.89 16.39 -6.12
C GLN A 155 -18.86 17.37 -5.55
N LEU A 156 -17.88 16.87 -4.80
CA LEU A 156 -16.79 17.67 -4.28
C LEU A 156 -15.89 18.19 -5.41
N ALA A 157 -15.59 17.35 -6.39
CA ALA A 157 -14.78 17.74 -7.57
C ALA A 157 -15.44 18.87 -8.37
N ALA A 158 -16.77 18.88 -8.48
CA ALA A 158 -17.53 19.91 -9.18
C ALA A 158 -17.67 21.22 -8.36
N ALA A 159 -17.68 21.12 -7.01
CA ALA A 159 -17.87 22.26 -6.11
C ALA A 159 -16.57 23.02 -5.78
N CYS A 160 -15.41 22.41 -6.04
CA CYS A 160 -14.13 22.95 -5.60
C CYS A 160 -13.31 23.48 -6.77
N THR A 161 -13.28 24.77 -6.95
CA THR A 161 -12.10 25.45 -7.50
C THR A 161 -10.99 25.43 -6.46
N GLU A 162 -9.72 25.27 -6.86
CA GLU A 162 -8.56 25.09 -5.95
C GLU A 162 -8.45 26.15 -4.83
N ALA A 163 -9.02 27.35 -5.03
CA ALA A 163 -9.01 28.45 -4.08
C ALA A 163 -9.96 28.24 -2.87
N GLU A 164 -11.06 27.49 -3.03
CA GLU A 164 -12.09 27.40 -1.98
C GLU A 164 -11.78 26.35 -0.91
N LEU A 165 -10.92 25.38 -1.21
CA LEU A 165 -10.53 24.32 -0.25
C LEU A 165 -9.43 24.75 0.74
N GLY A 166 -8.69 25.81 0.42
CA GLY A 166 -7.61 26.33 1.29
C GLY A 166 -8.12 27.14 2.49
N GLU A 167 -9.30 27.73 2.39
CA GLU A 167 -9.81 28.69 3.38
C GLU A 167 -10.86 28.16 4.36
N ARG A 168 -11.38 26.93 4.16
CA ARG A 168 -12.43 26.40 5.05
C ARG A 168 -11.85 25.46 6.09
N ASP A 169 -11.75 25.96 7.33
CA ASP A 169 -11.52 25.16 8.55
C ASP A 169 -12.70 24.19 8.89
N GLN A 170 -13.66 24.05 8.00
CA GLN A 170 -14.83 23.20 8.16
C GLN A 170 -14.83 22.10 7.11
N LEU A 171 -14.90 20.86 7.58
CA LEU A 171 -15.35 19.74 6.78
C LEU A 171 -16.89 19.88 6.65
N ALA A 172 -17.37 20.73 5.73
CA ALA A 172 -18.78 20.82 5.38
C ALA A 172 -19.05 19.82 4.26
N PHE A 173 -19.96 18.89 4.50
CA PHE A 173 -20.41 17.87 3.55
C PHE A 173 -21.93 17.94 3.44
#